data_e12cfed2212d6a7d8d2fbf49ca567baf
#
_entry.id   e12cfed2212d6a7d8d2fbf49ca567baf
#
_cell.length_a   1.000
_cell.length_b   1.000
_cell.length_c   1.000
_cell.angle_alpha   90.00
_cell.angle_beta   90.00
_cell.angle_gamma   90.00
#
_symmetry.space_group_name_H-M   'P 1'
#
loop_
_entity.id
_entity.type
_entity.pdbx_description
1 polymer ?
#
loop_
_entity_poly.entity_id
_entity_poly.type
_entity_poly.pdbx_seq_one_letter_code
_entity_poly.pdbx_strand_id
1 'polypeptide(L)'
;AAQLVDIQDHLDYAPHELSGGQKQRVSLAGVMVDQVKILLFDEPLANLDPATGKQTIELIDEIQEKTDTTVVIIEHRLEDVLWRDVDRIVLMGDGQILADLHPDELLSGSLLEENGIREPLYLTAMKYAGVELAPEKKPAHADSVILDDSDRKKILEWFQTHEAEEALKEKEPLLEIKNLHFGYEKKQTTLQDVTTTIYKGEMVSIVGKNGAGKSTFSKLICGFETPDSGEIIFQGKDLLQENIRHRAKYIGYVMQNPNQMISKTMIFDEVALSLRNMGKSEEEIRKKVEETLKICGLYPFRNWPVSALSFGQKKRVTIASVLVQDPELIILDEPTAGQDFRHYTEIMEFLRGLNEKGVTVVMITHDMHLMLEYTPRALVFADGRLIADRSAAEVLCDSELIHRAALKETSLFTLANRLDIRPAEKFVECFIEEDREVRSHGC
;
A
#
# COMPACT_ATOMS: atom_id res chain seq x y z
N ALA A 1 7.03 32.76 2.56
CA ALA A 1 6.71 31.43 2.01
C ALA A 1 7.54 30.34 2.68
N ALA A 2 8.89 30.36 2.62
CA ALA A 2 9.74 29.28 3.14
C ALA A 2 9.51 28.93 4.62
N GLN A 3 9.27 29.92 5.47
CA GLN A 3 8.95 29.70 6.89
C GLN A 3 7.59 29.05 7.12
N LEU A 4 6.60 29.36 6.29
CA LEU A 4 5.25 28.79 6.39
C LEU A 4 5.22 27.29 6.11
N VAL A 5 6.16 26.82 5.29
CA VAL A 5 6.25 25.41 4.88
C VAL A 5 7.45 24.68 5.50
N ASP A 6 8.10 25.30 6.49
CA ASP A 6 9.22 24.72 7.26
C ASP A 6 10.34 24.16 6.35
N ILE A 7 10.84 25.01 5.41
CA ILE A 7 11.93 24.64 4.48
C ILE A 7 13.11 25.64 4.53
N GLN A 8 13.10 26.59 5.47
CA GLN A 8 14.12 27.65 5.57
C GLN A 8 15.55 27.13 5.70
N ASP A 9 15.75 25.99 6.36
CA ASP A 9 17.08 25.41 6.59
C ASP A 9 17.64 24.70 5.35
N HIS A 10 16.85 24.59 4.26
CA HIS A 10 17.21 23.89 3.05
C HIS A 10 17.25 24.79 1.81
N LEU A 11 17.26 26.10 1.99
CA LEU A 11 17.21 27.06 0.87
C LEU A 11 18.45 27.00 -0.04
N ASP A 12 19.60 26.57 0.51
CA ASP A 12 20.87 26.43 -0.21
C ASP A 12 21.08 25.04 -0.83
N TYR A 13 20.12 24.11 -0.63
CA TYR A 13 20.23 22.75 -1.17
C TYR A 13 19.73 22.69 -2.61
N ALA A 14 20.38 21.87 -3.42
CA ALA A 14 19.90 21.59 -4.77
C ALA A 14 18.65 20.66 -4.71
N PRO A 15 17.69 20.79 -5.64
CA PRO A 15 16.45 19.97 -5.61
C PRO A 15 16.69 18.46 -5.56
N HIS A 16 17.79 17.96 -6.10
CA HIS A 16 18.11 16.54 -6.09
C HIS A 16 18.61 16.03 -4.73
N GLU A 17 19.07 16.91 -3.87
CA GLU A 17 19.53 16.61 -2.50
C GLU A 17 18.36 16.52 -1.50
N LEU A 18 17.18 17.00 -1.89
CA LEU A 18 15.99 17.02 -1.06
C LEU A 18 15.22 15.70 -1.10
N SER A 19 14.65 15.31 0.03
CA SER A 19 13.68 14.21 0.11
C SER A 19 12.38 14.52 -0.66
N GLY A 20 11.54 13.51 -0.91
CA GLY A 20 10.24 13.70 -1.58
C GLY A 20 9.35 14.73 -0.87
N GLY A 21 9.20 14.65 0.44
CA GLY A 21 8.43 15.61 1.22
C GLY A 21 9.03 17.02 1.22
N GLN A 22 10.36 17.15 1.28
CA GLN A 22 11.04 18.46 1.15
C GLN A 22 10.84 19.08 -0.22
N LYS A 23 10.87 18.28 -1.30
CA LYS A 23 10.56 18.76 -2.66
C LYS A 23 9.14 19.29 -2.77
N GLN A 24 8.17 18.61 -2.16
CA GLN A 24 6.78 19.09 -2.11
C GLN A 24 6.67 20.42 -1.34
N ARG A 25 7.33 20.55 -0.18
CA ARG A 25 7.38 21.80 0.59
C ARG A 25 8.01 22.96 -0.20
N VAL A 26 9.07 22.69 -0.97
CA VAL A 26 9.67 23.70 -1.88
C VAL A 26 8.70 24.10 -2.99
N SER A 27 8.01 23.15 -3.60
CA SER A 27 6.99 23.45 -4.62
C SER A 27 5.85 24.30 -4.04
N LEU A 28 5.37 23.95 -2.86
CA LEU A 28 4.34 24.70 -2.15
C LEU A 28 4.82 26.12 -1.78
N ALA A 29 6.05 26.25 -1.28
CA ALA A 29 6.64 27.58 -1.03
C ALA A 29 6.66 28.44 -2.29
N GLY A 30 7.01 27.87 -3.44
CA GLY A 30 7.01 28.57 -4.73
C GLY A 30 5.62 29.08 -5.12
N VAL A 31 4.57 28.28 -4.97
CA VAL A 31 3.19 28.71 -5.24
C VAL A 31 2.73 29.80 -4.28
N MET A 32 3.13 29.73 -3.02
CA MET A 32 2.70 30.68 -1.97
C MET A 32 3.41 32.04 -2.04
N VAL A 33 4.44 32.21 -2.86
CA VAL A 33 5.10 33.50 -3.06
C VAL A 33 4.12 34.54 -3.60
N ASP A 34 3.18 34.14 -4.46
CA ASP A 34 2.25 35.04 -5.14
C ASP A 34 0.97 35.35 -4.34
N GLN A 35 0.88 34.97 -3.07
CA GLN A 35 -0.28 35.20 -2.20
C GLN A 35 -1.60 34.75 -2.85
N VAL A 36 -1.64 33.51 -3.32
CA VAL A 36 -2.81 32.93 -3.99
C VAL A 36 -3.99 32.82 -3.03
N LYS A 37 -5.21 33.02 -3.56
CA LYS A 37 -6.46 32.90 -2.77
C LYS A 37 -7.01 31.48 -2.74
N ILE A 38 -6.64 30.65 -3.72
CA ILE A 38 -7.09 29.27 -3.82
C ILE A 38 -5.87 28.38 -4.06
N LEU A 39 -5.71 27.39 -3.23
CA LEU A 39 -4.70 26.32 -3.37
C LEU A 39 -5.39 25.03 -3.78
N LEU A 40 -4.94 24.45 -4.89
CA LEU A 40 -5.38 23.16 -5.37
C LEU A 40 -4.26 22.14 -5.15
N PHE A 41 -4.57 21.07 -4.43
CA PHE A 41 -3.70 19.93 -4.22
C PHE A 41 -4.26 18.72 -4.95
N ASP A 42 -3.47 18.17 -5.87
CA ASP A 42 -3.81 16.97 -6.62
C ASP A 42 -2.97 15.81 -6.09
N GLU A 43 -3.61 14.89 -5.37
CA GLU A 43 -3.01 13.75 -4.68
C GLU A 43 -1.75 14.10 -3.84
N PRO A 44 -1.84 15.04 -2.89
CA PRO A 44 -0.67 15.50 -2.13
C PRO A 44 -0.04 14.42 -1.25
N LEU A 45 -0.74 13.32 -1.01
CA LEU A 45 -0.28 12.20 -0.19
C LEU A 45 0.38 11.08 -1.03
N ALA A 46 0.38 11.20 -2.36
CA ALA A 46 0.95 10.18 -3.24
C ALA A 46 2.44 9.97 -2.97
N ASN A 47 2.85 8.70 -2.86
CA ASN A 47 4.25 8.27 -2.62
C ASN A 47 4.89 8.76 -1.30
N LEU A 48 4.11 9.29 -0.37
CA LEU A 48 4.57 9.61 0.97
C LEU A 48 4.39 8.41 1.91
N ASP A 49 5.35 8.24 2.83
CA ASP A 49 5.08 7.35 3.96
C ASP A 49 3.98 7.95 4.86
N PRO A 50 3.25 7.14 5.64
CA PRO A 50 2.07 7.57 6.37
C PRO A 50 2.33 8.74 7.33
N ALA A 51 3.48 8.76 8.01
CA ALA A 51 3.84 9.84 8.93
C ALA A 51 4.09 11.17 8.19
N THR A 52 4.79 11.11 7.05
CA THR A 52 5.01 12.29 6.19
C THR A 52 3.68 12.76 5.58
N GLY A 53 2.79 11.84 5.20
CA GLY A 53 1.44 12.17 4.73
C GLY A 53 0.64 12.94 5.77
N LYS A 54 0.63 12.46 7.02
CA LYS A 54 -0.01 13.14 8.16
C LYS A 54 0.53 14.56 8.35
N GLN A 55 1.86 14.71 8.38
CA GLN A 55 2.51 16.04 8.50
C GLN A 55 2.15 16.96 7.32
N THR A 56 1.93 16.42 6.13
CA THR A 56 1.51 17.20 4.96
C THR A 56 0.11 17.76 5.15
N ILE A 57 -0.85 16.97 5.64
CA ILE A 57 -2.20 17.45 5.94
C ILE A 57 -2.18 18.48 7.07
N GLU A 58 -1.40 18.26 8.13
CA GLU A 58 -1.20 19.23 9.22
C GLU A 58 -0.65 20.56 8.69
N LEU A 59 0.32 20.53 7.80
CA LEU A 59 0.89 21.72 7.18
C LEU A 59 -0.13 22.47 6.31
N ILE A 60 -0.96 21.74 5.55
CA ILE A 60 -2.02 22.32 4.71
C ILE A 60 -3.05 23.04 5.58
N ASP A 61 -3.46 22.41 6.69
CA ASP A 61 -4.37 22.96 7.70
C ASP A 61 -3.79 24.25 8.33
N GLU A 62 -2.54 24.21 8.79
CA GLU A 62 -1.84 25.40 9.31
C GLU A 62 -1.76 26.56 8.31
N ILE A 63 -1.59 26.26 7.02
CA ILE A 63 -1.55 27.27 5.97
C ILE A 63 -2.94 27.91 5.86
N GLN A 64 -3.98 27.11 5.82
CA GLN A 64 -5.37 27.59 5.72
C GLN A 64 -5.72 28.46 6.93
N GLU A 65 -5.37 28.06 8.16
CA GLU A 65 -5.60 28.83 9.38
C GLU A 65 -4.83 30.18 9.43
N LYS A 66 -3.58 30.16 8.91
CA LYS A 66 -2.69 31.36 8.95
C LYS A 66 -2.90 32.32 7.77
N THR A 67 -3.64 31.90 6.76
CA THR A 67 -3.89 32.67 5.54
C THR A 67 -5.38 32.67 5.21
N ASP A 68 -5.86 33.68 4.52
CA ASP A 68 -7.23 33.72 4.01
C ASP A 68 -7.33 32.97 2.66
N THR A 69 -6.84 31.73 2.65
CA THR A 69 -6.72 30.92 1.42
C THR A 69 -7.72 29.76 1.46
N THR A 70 -8.51 29.62 0.39
CA THR A 70 -9.35 28.42 0.21
C THR A 70 -8.49 27.25 -0.25
N VAL A 71 -8.60 26.12 0.43
CA VAL A 71 -7.87 24.89 0.08
C VAL A 71 -8.83 23.88 -0.53
N VAL A 72 -8.44 23.29 -1.65
CA VAL A 72 -9.14 22.17 -2.30
C VAL A 72 -8.15 21.03 -2.47
N ILE A 73 -8.48 19.86 -1.92
CA ILE A 73 -7.65 18.65 -1.99
C ILE A 73 -8.39 17.60 -2.81
N ILE A 74 -7.75 17.07 -3.84
CA ILE A 74 -8.21 15.90 -4.59
C ILE A 74 -7.46 14.70 -4.03
N GLU A 75 -8.16 13.75 -3.46
CA GLU A 75 -7.58 12.56 -2.85
C GLU A 75 -8.52 11.35 -2.90
N HIS A 76 -7.94 10.16 -2.96
CA HIS A 76 -8.66 8.89 -2.90
C HIS A 76 -8.68 8.30 -1.49
N ARG A 77 -7.74 8.71 -0.63
CA ARG A 77 -7.59 8.25 0.74
C ARG A 77 -8.29 9.18 1.71
N LEU A 78 -9.63 9.08 1.73
CA LEU A 78 -10.49 9.96 2.51
C LEU A 78 -10.12 9.98 4.01
N GLU A 79 -9.85 8.81 4.60
CA GLU A 79 -9.47 8.68 6.01
C GLU A 79 -8.16 9.41 6.36
N ASP A 80 -7.25 9.57 5.40
CA ASP A 80 -6.01 10.31 5.62
C ASP A 80 -6.23 11.82 5.60
N VAL A 81 -7.15 12.31 4.76
CA VAL A 81 -7.53 13.75 4.72
C VAL A 81 -8.34 14.12 5.96
N LEU A 82 -9.25 13.27 6.39
CA LEU A 82 -10.07 13.46 7.60
C LEU A 82 -9.27 13.39 8.92
N TRP A 83 -7.95 13.36 8.85
CA TRP A 83 -7.08 13.60 9.99
C TRP A 83 -7.24 15.02 10.57
N ARG A 84 -7.68 15.97 9.73
CA ARG A 84 -8.04 17.35 10.10
C ARG A 84 -9.47 17.65 9.68
N ASP A 85 -10.03 18.68 10.30
CA ASP A 85 -11.38 19.14 9.98
C ASP A 85 -11.47 19.60 8.51
N VAL A 86 -12.53 19.19 7.86
CA VAL A 86 -12.84 19.54 6.47
C VAL A 86 -14.25 20.14 6.44
N ASP A 87 -14.40 21.32 5.88
CA ASP A 87 -15.70 22.01 5.81
C ASP A 87 -16.70 21.25 4.93
N ARG A 88 -16.21 20.62 3.84
CA ARG A 88 -17.07 20.06 2.81
C ARG A 88 -16.37 18.99 1.99
N ILE A 89 -17.09 17.93 1.66
CA ILE A 89 -16.63 16.88 0.74
C ILE A 89 -17.49 16.93 -0.52
N VAL A 90 -16.84 17.07 -1.68
CA VAL A 90 -17.47 16.99 -3.00
C VAL A 90 -17.17 15.62 -3.61
N LEU A 91 -18.18 14.78 -3.68
CA LEU A 91 -18.10 13.47 -4.32
C LEU A 91 -18.36 13.60 -5.82
N MET A 92 -17.43 13.11 -6.63
CA MET A 92 -17.54 13.16 -8.10
C MET A 92 -17.59 11.74 -8.69
N GLY A 93 -18.46 11.53 -9.66
CA GLY A 93 -18.53 10.28 -10.42
C GLY A 93 -19.06 10.55 -11.83
N ASP A 94 -18.54 9.87 -12.84
CA ASP A 94 -18.93 9.97 -14.25
C ASP A 94 -19.01 11.42 -14.79
N GLY A 95 -18.11 12.29 -14.31
CA GLY A 95 -18.03 13.70 -14.71
C GLY A 95 -19.11 14.59 -14.09
N GLN A 96 -19.81 14.13 -13.06
CA GLN A 96 -20.86 14.86 -12.33
C GLN A 96 -20.55 14.94 -10.85
N ILE A 97 -21.10 15.96 -10.18
CA ILE A 97 -21.13 16.04 -8.72
C ILE A 97 -22.27 15.16 -8.23
N LEU A 98 -21.93 14.11 -7.49
CA LEU A 98 -22.89 13.16 -6.90
C LEU A 98 -23.36 13.64 -5.52
N ALA A 99 -22.47 14.28 -4.76
CA ALA A 99 -22.79 14.88 -3.47
C ALA A 99 -21.86 16.08 -3.20
N ASP A 100 -22.37 17.01 -2.39
CA ASP A 100 -21.65 18.17 -1.88
C ASP A 100 -22.16 18.39 -0.45
N LEU A 101 -21.51 17.76 0.53
CA LEU A 101 -22.02 17.57 1.88
C LEU A 101 -20.95 17.86 2.92
N HIS A 102 -21.40 18.14 4.16
CA HIS A 102 -20.54 18.10 5.33
C HIS A 102 -20.03 16.67 5.56
N PRO A 103 -18.79 16.47 6.05
CA PRO A 103 -18.25 15.12 6.30
C PRO A 103 -19.17 14.20 7.09
N ASP A 104 -19.76 14.70 8.18
CA ASP A 104 -20.66 13.90 9.02
C ASP A 104 -21.93 13.43 8.28
N GLU A 105 -22.45 14.25 7.36
CA GLU A 105 -23.60 13.87 6.54
C GLU A 105 -23.23 12.79 5.52
N LEU A 106 -22.10 12.96 4.82
CA LEU A 106 -21.63 12.00 3.82
C LEU A 106 -21.31 10.64 4.44
N LEU A 107 -20.61 10.64 5.57
CA LEU A 107 -20.15 9.43 6.27
C LEU A 107 -21.27 8.70 7.03
N SER A 108 -22.43 9.33 7.21
CA SER A 108 -23.61 8.68 7.80
C SER A 108 -24.41 7.85 6.79
N GLY A 109 -24.15 8.03 5.48
CA GLY A 109 -24.87 7.36 4.40
C GLY A 109 -24.12 6.17 3.82
N SER A 110 -24.59 5.73 2.62
CA SER A 110 -24.01 4.66 1.80
C SER A 110 -23.36 5.16 0.52
N LEU A 111 -23.35 6.48 0.27
CA LEU A 111 -22.92 7.06 -0.99
C LEU A 111 -21.46 6.72 -1.37
N LEU A 112 -20.57 6.58 -0.38
CA LEU A 112 -19.18 6.21 -0.63
C LEU A 112 -19.10 4.76 -1.14
N GLU A 113 -19.75 3.84 -0.46
CA GLU A 113 -19.81 2.42 -0.83
C GLU A 113 -20.45 2.22 -2.20
N GLU A 114 -21.62 2.85 -2.44
CA GLU A 114 -22.34 2.79 -3.73
C GLU A 114 -21.50 3.28 -4.91
N ASN A 115 -20.54 4.17 -4.66
CA ASN A 115 -19.66 4.73 -5.68
C ASN A 115 -18.24 4.13 -5.66
N GLY A 116 -18.03 3.04 -4.92
CA GLY A 116 -16.75 2.33 -4.87
C GLY A 116 -15.64 3.17 -4.25
N ILE A 117 -15.96 4.01 -3.27
CA ILE A 117 -15.00 4.77 -2.47
C ILE A 117 -14.92 4.15 -1.08
N ARG A 118 -13.69 3.94 -0.63
CA ARG A 118 -13.46 3.35 0.69
C ARG A 118 -13.90 4.29 1.81
N GLU A 119 -14.72 3.76 2.68
CA GLU A 119 -15.05 4.41 3.95
C GLU A 119 -13.89 4.24 4.96
N PRO A 120 -13.80 5.14 5.97
CA PRO A 120 -12.92 4.91 7.12
C PRO A 120 -13.20 3.58 7.81
N LEU A 121 -12.16 2.81 8.14
CA LEU A 121 -12.30 1.43 8.63
C LEU A 121 -13.14 1.33 9.92
N TYR A 122 -13.01 2.31 10.83
CA TYR A 122 -13.82 2.30 12.06
C TYR A 122 -15.33 2.41 11.81
N LEU A 123 -15.74 3.13 10.74
CA LEU A 123 -17.15 3.24 10.38
C LEU A 123 -17.67 1.93 9.79
N THR A 124 -16.88 1.29 8.93
CA THR A 124 -17.20 -0.03 8.39
C THR A 124 -17.35 -1.06 9.53
N ALA A 125 -16.44 -1.07 10.52
CA ALA A 125 -16.55 -1.93 11.69
C ALA A 125 -17.81 -1.64 12.52
N MET A 126 -18.17 -0.37 12.71
CA MET A 126 -19.42 0.01 13.39
C MET A 126 -20.65 -0.48 12.61
N LYS A 127 -20.65 -0.37 11.28
CA LYS A 127 -21.75 -0.88 10.43
C LYS A 127 -21.87 -2.40 10.52
N TYR A 128 -20.76 -3.16 10.52
CA TYR A 128 -20.76 -4.62 10.69
C TYR A 128 -21.34 -5.02 12.07
N ALA A 129 -21.05 -4.25 13.11
CA ALA A 129 -21.66 -4.43 14.42
C ALA A 129 -23.14 -3.99 14.49
N GLY A 130 -23.75 -3.53 13.39
CA GLY A 130 -25.15 -3.10 13.35
C GLY A 130 -25.40 -1.74 14.01
N VAL A 131 -24.38 -0.88 14.10
CA VAL A 131 -24.52 0.49 14.57
C VAL A 131 -25.09 1.35 13.45
N GLU A 132 -26.17 2.07 13.71
CA GLU A 132 -26.72 3.07 12.79
C GLU A 132 -25.94 4.38 12.93
N LEU A 133 -25.36 4.83 11.82
CA LEU A 133 -24.65 6.10 11.74
C LEU A 133 -25.64 7.23 11.45
N ALA A 134 -25.45 8.36 12.12
CA ALA A 134 -26.23 9.58 11.90
C ALA A 134 -25.30 10.80 12.08
N PRO A 135 -25.57 11.95 11.42
CA PRO A 135 -24.71 13.13 11.49
C PRO A 135 -24.50 13.63 12.94
N GLU A 136 -25.51 13.45 13.81
CA GLU A 136 -25.44 13.83 15.21
C GLU A 136 -24.37 13.05 16.00
N LYS A 137 -23.98 11.87 15.51
CA LYS A 137 -22.91 11.05 16.10
C LYS A 137 -21.52 11.53 15.70
N LYS A 138 -21.41 12.53 14.82
CA LYS A 138 -20.16 13.11 14.34
C LYS A 138 -19.17 12.05 13.81
N PRO A 139 -19.54 11.31 12.76
CA PRO A 139 -18.73 10.20 12.25
C PRO A 139 -17.48 10.63 11.47
N ALA A 140 -17.13 11.91 11.40
CA ALA A 140 -15.97 12.36 10.65
C ALA A 140 -14.62 11.91 11.24
N HIS A 141 -14.55 11.71 12.56
CA HIS A 141 -13.30 11.40 13.25
C HIS A 141 -13.44 10.23 14.22
N ALA A 142 -12.52 9.25 14.13
CA ALA A 142 -12.55 8.04 14.96
C ALA A 142 -12.40 8.31 16.47
N ASP A 143 -11.67 9.35 16.84
CA ASP A 143 -11.42 9.72 18.24
C ASP A 143 -12.57 10.50 18.90
N SER A 144 -13.44 11.12 18.11
CA SER A 144 -14.53 11.97 18.61
C SER A 144 -15.94 11.46 18.25
N VAL A 145 -16.09 10.41 17.42
CA VAL A 145 -17.41 9.83 17.11
C VAL A 145 -18.18 9.49 18.37
N ILE A 146 -19.44 9.89 18.44
CA ILE A 146 -20.30 9.70 19.62
C ILE A 146 -20.83 8.27 19.61
N LEU A 147 -20.50 7.51 20.67
CA LEU A 147 -20.97 6.14 20.89
C LEU A 147 -21.84 6.12 22.14
N ASP A 148 -23.11 5.83 21.99
CA ASP A 148 -24.00 5.61 23.13
C ASP A 148 -23.81 4.18 23.70
N ASP A 149 -24.49 3.88 24.81
CA ASP A 149 -24.39 2.59 25.49
C ASP A 149 -24.89 1.43 24.61
N SER A 150 -25.87 1.68 23.74
CA SER A 150 -26.38 0.68 22.79
C SER A 150 -25.34 0.38 21.72
N ASP A 151 -24.67 1.41 21.18
CA ASP A 151 -23.62 1.26 20.17
C ASP A 151 -22.43 0.47 20.74
N ARG A 152 -21.98 0.85 21.94
CA ARG A 152 -20.91 0.15 22.65
C ARG A 152 -21.24 -1.33 22.86
N LYS A 153 -22.47 -1.62 23.27
CA LYS A 153 -22.94 -2.99 23.48
C LYS A 153 -22.94 -3.77 22.18
N LYS A 154 -23.45 -3.22 21.08
CA LYS A 154 -23.49 -3.87 19.77
C LYS A 154 -22.09 -4.23 19.28
N ILE A 155 -21.12 -3.30 19.36
CA ILE A 155 -19.74 -3.54 18.93
C ILE A 155 -19.06 -4.61 19.79
N LEU A 156 -19.27 -4.60 21.11
CA LEU A 156 -18.73 -5.61 22.02
C LEU A 156 -19.35 -7.00 21.78
N GLU A 157 -20.65 -7.10 21.55
CA GLU A 157 -21.34 -8.34 21.22
C GLU A 157 -20.86 -8.88 19.87
N TRP A 158 -20.71 -8.02 18.86
CA TRP A 158 -20.14 -8.38 17.57
C TRP A 158 -18.74 -8.96 17.73
N PHE A 159 -17.85 -8.29 18.44
CA PHE A 159 -16.48 -8.76 18.67
C PHE A 159 -16.45 -10.13 19.38
N GLN A 160 -17.31 -10.36 20.40
CA GLN A 160 -17.35 -11.63 21.13
C GLN A 160 -17.84 -12.81 20.27
N THR A 161 -18.65 -12.55 19.24
CA THR A 161 -19.17 -13.59 18.35
C THR A 161 -18.22 -13.99 17.23
N HIS A 162 -17.17 -13.19 16.99
CA HIS A 162 -16.20 -13.35 15.88
C HIS A 162 -14.79 -13.60 16.40
N GLU A 163 -14.59 -14.26 17.56
CA GLU A 163 -13.25 -14.63 18.01
C GLU A 163 -12.57 -15.54 16.98
N ALA A 164 -11.48 -15.02 16.39
CA ALA A 164 -10.71 -15.72 15.36
C ALA A 164 -10.04 -17.00 15.90
N GLU A 165 -10.16 -18.11 15.18
CA GLU A 165 -9.42 -19.34 15.45
C GLU A 165 -8.01 -19.26 14.86
N GLU A 166 -6.97 -19.38 15.65
CA GLU A 166 -5.60 -19.51 15.20
C GLU A 166 -5.38 -20.86 14.48
N ALA A 167 -5.32 -20.84 13.16
CA ALA A 167 -4.93 -22.00 12.38
C ALA A 167 -3.39 -22.08 12.26
N LEU A 168 -2.77 -22.91 13.06
CA LEU A 168 -1.34 -23.28 12.93
C LEU A 168 -1.16 -24.15 11.67
N LYS A 169 -0.72 -23.56 10.56
CA LYS A 169 -0.24 -24.30 9.39
C LYS A 169 1.26 -24.46 9.48
N GLU A 170 1.77 -25.66 9.22
CA GLU A 170 3.20 -25.89 9.01
C GLU A 170 3.65 -25.02 7.81
N LYS A 171 4.66 -24.17 8.03
CA LYS A 171 5.17 -23.23 7.02
C LYS A 171 6.48 -23.76 6.46
N GLU A 172 6.54 -24.06 5.16
CA GLU A 172 7.74 -24.45 4.43
C GLU A 172 8.56 -23.21 4.05
N PRO A 173 9.85 -23.09 4.44
CA PRO A 173 10.69 -21.97 4.05
C PRO A 173 10.90 -21.93 2.52
N LEU A 174 10.65 -20.76 1.91
CA LEU A 174 10.94 -20.50 0.52
C LEU A 174 12.21 -19.69 0.35
N LEU A 175 12.34 -18.59 1.10
CA LEU A 175 13.48 -17.69 1.04
C LEU A 175 13.97 -17.41 2.47
N GLU A 176 15.20 -17.78 2.77
CA GLU A 176 15.86 -17.49 4.04
C GLU A 176 16.94 -16.43 3.85
N ILE A 177 16.95 -15.42 4.69
CA ILE A 177 17.92 -14.33 4.70
C ILE A 177 18.56 -14.29 6.08
N LYS A 178 19.90 -14.31 6.13
CA LYS A 178 20.66 -14.39 7.38
C LYS A 178 21.74 -13.33 7.43
N ASN A 179 21.68 -12.48 8.46
CA ASN A 179 22.68 -11.45 8.77
C ASN A 179 23.08 -10.59 7.54
N LEU A 180 22.10 -10.15 6.75
CA LEU A 180 22.35 -9.43 5.51
C LEU A 180 22.80 -8.01 5.78
N HIS A 181 23.96 -7.62 5.19
CA HIS A 181 24.52 -6.27 5.26
C HIS A 181 24.77 -5.73 3.85
N PHE A 182 24.49 -4.43 3.67
CA PHE A 182 24.75 -3.75 2.40
C PHE A 182 24.88 -2.25 2.55
N GLY A 183 25.80 -1.63 1.78
CA GLY A 183 25.93 -0.19 1.60
C GLY A 183 26.29 0.18 0.18
N TYR A 184 25.66 1.20 -0.41
CA TYR A 184 26.02 1.71 -1.74
C TYR A 184 27.40 2.35 -1.75
N GLU A 185 27.81 2.94 -0.65
CA GLU A 185 29.13 3.53 -0.45
C GLU A 185 29.78 2.92 0.78
N LYS A 186 31.10 2.76 0.79
CA LYS A 186 31.87 2.14 1.89
C LYS A 186 31.67 2.80 3.25
N LYS A 187 31.09 4.01 3.31
CA LYS A 187 30.87 4.78 4.55
C LYS A 187 29.41 4.86 4.98
N GLN A 188 28.46 4.42 4.14
CA GLN A 188 27.04 4.54 4.45
C GLN A 188 26.34 3.17 4.34
N THR A 189 26.10 2.56 5.48
CA THR A 189 25.36 1.30 5.56
C THR A 189 23.89 1.56 5.29
N THR A 190 23.34 0.86 4.29
CA THR A 190 21.92 0.96 3.89
C THR A 190 21.09 -0.12 4.53
N LEU A 191 21.64 -1.34 4.68
CA LEU A 191 21.02 -2.46 5.40
C LEU A 191 22.00 -3.04 6.40
N GLN A 192 21.49 -3.37 7.60
CA GLN A 192 22.31 -3.85 8.69
C GLN A 192 21.62 -5.00 9.42
N ASP A 193 22.26 -6.18 9.40
CA ASP A 193 21.87 -7.37 10.16
C ASP A 193 20.41 -7.78 9.94
N VAL A 194 20.00 -7.84 8.66
CA VAL A 194 18.64 -8.24 8.31
C VAL A 194 18.56 -9.75 8.27
N THR A 195 17.70 -10.33 9.12
CA THR A 195 17.44 -11.78 9.20
C THR A 195 15.93 -12.00 9.18
N THR A 196 15.43 -12.79 8.22
CA THR A 196 14.01 -13.16 8.11
C THR A 196 13.85 -14.38 7.19
N THR A 197 12.70 -15.04 7.28
CA THR A 197 12.32 -16.15 6.39
C THR A 197 10.97 -15.84 5.76
N ILE A 198 10.86 -15.94 4.43
CA ILE A 198 9.60 -15.88 3.69
C ILE A 198 9.19 -17.32 3.38
N TYR A 199 7.91 -17.65 3.65
CA TYR A 199 7.39 -18.99 3.51
C TYR A 199 6.63 -19.17 2.19
N LYS A 200 6.58 -20.42 1.72
CA LYS A 200 5.91 -20.78 0.47
C LYS A 200 4.40 -20.49 0.53
N GLY A 201 3.89 -19.86 -0.51
CA GLY A 201 2.47 -19.48 -0.59
C GLY A 201 2.05 -18.39 0.41
N GLU A 202 3.00 -17.66 0.99
CA GLU A 202 2.72 -16.54 1.90
C GLU A 202 2.47 -15.24 1.12
N MET A 203 1.56 -14.42 1.63
CA MET A 203 1.48 -13.00 1.28
C MET A 203 2.07 -12.18 2.43
N VAL A 204 3.12 -11.41 2.17
CA VAL A 204 3.80 -10.62 3.20
C VAL A 204 4.05 -9.20 2.71
N SER A 205 3.85 -8.22 3.57
CA SER A 205 4.18 -6.82 3.29
C SER A 205 5.53 -6.43 3.87
N ILE A 206 6.23 -5.54 3.18
CA ILE A 206 7.43 -4.86 3.66
C ILE A 206 7.07 -3.38 3.82
N VAL A 207 7.11 -2.89 5.05
CA VAL A 207 6.68 -1.54 5.40
C VAL A 207 7.76 -0.76 6.16
N GLY A 208 7.60 0.55 6.28
CA GLY A 208 8.53 1.43 6.99
C GLY A 208 8.77 2.74 6.25
N LYS A 209 9.46 3.68 6.89
CA LYS A 209 9.71 5.02 6.33
C LYS A 209 10.44 5.00 4.99
N ASN A 210 10.33 6.11 4.25
CA ASN A 210 11.11 6.31 3.04
C ASN A 210 12.62 6.31 3.38
N GLY A 211 13.43 5.61 2.55
CA GLY A 211 14.86 5.43 2.83
C GLY A 211 15.23 4.36 3.86
N ALA A 212 14.28 3.62 4.43
CA ALA A 212 14.55 2.55 5.41
C ALA A 212 15.24 1.30 4.82
N GLY A 213 15.46 1.23 3.50
CA GLY A 213 16.14 0.12 2.86
C GLY A 213 15.22 -0.92 2.18
N LYS A 214 13.90 -0.72 2.17
CA LYS A 214 12.92 -1.68 1.62
C LYS A 214 13.21 -2.10 0.16
N SER A 215 13.33 -1.14 -0.74
CA SER A 215 13.63 -1.42 -2.16
C SER A 215 15.05 -1.95 -2.36
N THR A 216 16.01 -1.57 -1.50
CA THR A 216 17.36 -2.14 -1.50
C THR A 216 17.34 -3.62 -1.12
N PHE A 217 16.57 -3.99 -0.10
CA PHE A 217 16.36 -5.37 0.31
C PHE A 217 15.82 -6.23 -0.85
N SER A 218 14.81 -5.74 -1.57
CA SER A 218 14.28 -6.44 -2.75
C SER A 218 15.30 -6.56 -3.88
N LYS A 219 16.10 -5.52 -4.13
CA LYS A 219 17.16 -5.52 -5.15
C LYS A 219 18.23 -6.57 -4.85
N LEU A 220 18.60 -6.77 -3.59
CA LEU A 220 19.53 -7.81 -3.17
C LEU A 220 18.98 -9.22 -3.40
N ILE A 221 17.72 -9.46 -3.09
CA ILE A 221 17.03 -10.73 -3.35
C ILE A 221 17.03 -11.02 -4.86
N CYS A 222 16.69 -10.03 -5.68
CA CYS A 222 16.64 -10.16 -7.13
C CYS A 222 18.03 -10.23 -7.78
N GLY A 223 19.10 -9.86 -7.06
CA GLY A 223 20.47 -9.84 -7.56
C GLY A 223 20.83 -8.62 -8.39
N PHE A 224 20.06 -7.53 -8.30
CA PHE A 224 20.44 -6.24 -8.88
C PHE A 224 21.61 -5.61 -8.15
N GLU A 225 21.76 -5.94 -6.86
CA GLU A 225 22.87 -5.56 -6.01
C GLU A 225 23.47 -6.81 -5.36
N THR A 226 24.72 -6.72 -4.92
CA THR A 226 25.41 -7.79 -4.21
C THR A 226 25.66 -7.36 -2.77
N PRO A 227 25.25 -8.14 -1.75
CA PRO A 227 25.44 -7.76 -0.35
C PRO A 227 26.94 -7.75 0.02
N ASP A 228 27.28 -6.92 1.01
CA ASP A 228 28.64 -6.90 1.60
C ASP A 228 28.91 -8.16 2.41
N SER A 229 27.87 -8.67 3.10
CA SER A 229 27.94 -9.95 3.83
C SER A 229 26.54 -10.48 4.11
N GLY A 230 26.45 -11.73 4.60
CA GLY A 230 25.22 -12.43 4.89
C GLY A 230 24.89 -13.49 3.85
N GLU A 231 23.76 -14.15 4.01
CA GLU A 231 23.30 -15.24 3.16
C GLU A 231 21.90 -14.96 2.61
N ILE A 232 21.63 -15.35 1.37
CA ILE A 232 20.31 -15.36 0.74
C ILE A 232 20.11 -16.74 0.15
N ILE A 233 19.24 -17.53 0.77
CA ILE A 233 19.02 -18.94 0.44
C ILE A 233 17.59 -19.10 -0.09
N PHE A 234 17.42 -19.62 -1.30
CA PHE A 234 16.11 -19.89 -1.91
C PHE A 234 15.97 -21.42 -2.08
N GLN A 235 15.01 -22.03 -1.37
CA GLN A 235 14.80 -23.49 -1.36
C GLN A 235 16.11 -24.28 -1.14
N GLY A 236 16.91 -23.84 -0.17
CA GLY A 236 18.18 -24.46 0.16
C GLY A 236 19.34 -24.15 -0.79
N LYS A 237 19.16 -23.29 -1.82
CA LYS A 237 20.20 -22.86 -2.75
C LYS A 237 20.70 -21.48 -2.41
N ASP A 238 22.00 -21.29 -2.35
CA ASP A 238 22.62 -19.98 -2.15
C ASP A 238 22.48 -19.10 -3.41
N LEU A 239 21.66 -18.04 -3.32
CA LEU A 239 21.43 -17.11 -4.42
C LEU A 239 22.66 -16.28 -4.76
N LEU A 240 23.63 -16.12 -3.85
CA LEU A 240 24.84 -15.34 -4.14
C LEU A 240 25.72 -16.02 -5.20
N GLN A 241 25.54 -17.30 -5.42
CA GLN A 241 26.21 -18.06 -6.49
C GLN A 241 25.47 -17.98 -7.84
N GLU A 242 24.26 -17.37 -7.86
CA GLU A 242 23.44 -17.28 -9.04
C GLU A 242 23.40 -15.86 -9.62
N ASN A 243 23.47 -15.75 -10.94
CA ASN A 243 23.30 -14.48 -11.62
C ASN A 243 21.82 -14.11 -11.75
N ILE A 244 21.54 -12.84 -12.05
CA ILE A 244 20.17 -12.28 -12.22
C ILE A 244 19.32 -13.13 -13.18
N ARG A 245 19.89 -13.61 -14.29
CA ARG A 245 19.16 -14.39 -15.30
C ARG A 245 18.67 -15.73 -14.75
N HIS A 246 19.42 -16.34 -13.83
CA HIS A 246 19.00 -17.58 -13.16
C HIS A 246 17.93 -17.27 -12.13
N ARG A 247 18.10 -16.26 -11.29
CA ARG A 247 17.12 -15.85 -10.27
C ARG A 247 15.77 -15.46 -10.90
N ALA A 248 15.78 -14.80 -12.06
CA ALA A 248 14.57 -14.40 -12.77
C ALA A 248 13.68 -15.57 -13.25
N LYS A 249 14.15 -16.82 -13.16
CA LYS A 249 13.32 -18.00 -13.48
C LYS A 249 12.30 -18.34 -12.38
N TYR A 250 12.56 -17.94 -11.15
CA TYR A 250 11.73 -18.27 -9.99
C TYR A 250 11.41 -17.07 -9.09
N ILE A 251 12.10 -15.93 -9.27
CA ILE A 251 11.81 -14.68 -8.58
C ILE A 251 11.44 -13.61 -9.60
N GLY A 252 10.21 -13.14 -9.50
CA GLY A 252 9.72 -12.03 -10.30
C GLY A 252 9.78 -10.71 -9.54
N TYR A 253 10.14 -9.60 -10.22
CA TYR A 253 10.14 -8.27 -9.64
C TYR A 253 9.31 -7.31 -10.49
N VAL A 254 8.35 -6.64 -9.87
CA VAL A 254 7.48 -5.65 -10.51
C VAL A 254 7.75 -4.29 -9.90
N MET A 255 8.24 -3.36 -10.73
CA MET A 255 8.58 -2.00 -10.30
C MET A 255 7.33 -1.15 -10.06
N GLN A 256 7.48 -0.10 -9.24
CA GLN A 256 6.43 0.86 -8.94
C GLN A 256 5.84 1.48 -10.21
N ASN A 257 6.67 2.02 -11.10
CA ASN A 257 6.23 2.66 -12.35
C ASN A 257 6.27 1.68 -13.52
N PRO A 258 5.12 1.26 -14.09
CA PRO A 258 5.07 0.32 -15.19
C PRO A 258 5.80 0.82 -16.45
N ASN A 259 5.85 2.14 -16.68
CA ASN A 259 6.53 2.70 -17.85
C ASN A 259 8.05 2.49 -17.81
N GLN A 260 8.65 2.17 -16.66
CA GLN A 260 10.07 1.83 -16.55
C GLN A 260 10.36 0.37 -16.92
N MET A 261 9.34 -0.50 -16.87
CA MET A 261 9.47 -1.91 -17.22
C MET A 261 9.10 -2.20 -18.68
N ILE A 262 8.07 -1.53 -19.18
CA ILE A 262 7.52 -1.77 -20.50
C ILE A 262 8.49 -1.29 -21.58
N SER A 263 8.92 -2.21 -22.42
CA SER A 263 9.91 -1.97 -23.49
C SER A 263 9.34 -2.15 -24.90
N LYS A 264 8.22 -2.86 -25.05
CA LYS A 264 7.58 -3.15 -26.34
C LYS A 264 6.34 -2.29 -26.56
N THR A 265 6.00 -2.09 -27.82
CA THR A 265 4.82 -1.31 -28.21
C THR A 265 3.52 -2.11 -28.10
N MET A 266 3.59 -3.44 -28.27
CA MET A 266 2.43 -4.32 -28.26
C MET A 266 2.39 -5.16 -26.99
N ILE A 267 1.20 -5.37 -26.42
CA ILE A 267 0.97 -6.12 -25.18
C ILE A 267 1.50 -7.55 -25.31
N PHE A 268 1.17 -8.26 -26.42
CA PHE A 268 1.63 -9.61 -26.63
C PHE A 268 3.17 -9.70 -26.65
N ASP A 269 3.82 -8.77 -27.35
CA ASP A 269 5.29 -8.78 -27.49
C ASP A 269 5.99 -8.45 -26.16
N GLU A 270 5.41 -7.59 -25.32
CA GLU A 270 5.94 -7.30 -24.00
C GLU A 270 5.92 -8.55 -23.11
N VAL A 271 4.78 -9.24 -23.04
CA VAL A 271 4.63 -10.46 -22.24
C VAL A 271 5.48 -11.61 -22.81
N ALA A 272 5.61 -11.72 -24.14
CA ALA A 272 6.38 -12.75 -24.80
C ALA A 272 7.92 -12.57 -24.67
N LEU A 273 8.38 -11.38 -24.30
CA LEU A 273 9.81 -11.01 -24.37
C LEU A 273 10.70 -11.96 -23.59
N SER A 274 10.34 -12.30 -22.37
CA SER A 274 11.15 -13.18 -21.51
C SER A 274 11.25 -14.60 -22.08
N LEU A 275 10.17 -15.14 -22.60
CA LEU A 275 10.14 -16.48 -23.20
C LEU A 275 10.95 -16.54 -24.52
N ARG A 276 10.91 -15.47 -25.33
CA ARG A 276 11.76 -15.35 -26.52
C ARG A 276 13.24 -15.33 -26.14
N ASN A 277 13.60 -14.59 -25.08
CA ASN A 277 14.96 -14.54 -24.55
C ASN A 277 15.44 -15.90 -24.00
N MET A 278 14.50 -16.76 -23.59
CA MET A 278 14.77 -18.15 -23.17
C MET A 278 14.89 -19.11 -24.36
N GLY A 279 14.62 -18.67 -25.58
CA GLY A 279 14.67 -19.50 -26.81
C GLY A 279 13.53 -20.48 -26.95
N LYS A 280 12.36 -20.19 -26.35
CA LYS A 280 11.14 -21.00 -26.50
C LYS A 280 10.60 -20.91 -27.92
N SER A 281 9.90 -21.94 -28.40
CA SER A 281 9.25 -21.94 -29.70
C SER A 281 8.08 -20.94 -29.74
N GLU A 282 7.76 -20.37 -30.90
CA GLU A 282 6.63 -19.44 -31.05
C GLU A 282 5.28 -20.07 -30.68
N GLU A 283 5.12 -21.38 -30.83
CA GLU A 283 3.92 -22.10 -30.42
C GLU A 283 3.79 -22.15 -28.88
N GLU A 284 4.87 -22.52 -28.16
CA GLU A 284 4.94 -22.48 -26.70
C GLU A 284 4.71 -21.07 -26.17
N ILE A 285 5.34 -20.05 -26.79
CA ILE A 285 5.20 -18.64 -26.41
C ILE A 285 3.73 -18.22 -26.54
N ARG A 286 3.12 -18.47 -27.70
CA ARG A 286 1.71 -18.09 -27.92
C ARG A 286 0.79 -18.70 -26.87
N LYS A 287 0.91 -20.01 -26.64
CA LYS A 287 0.10 -20.71 -25.66
C LYS A 287 0.25 -20.08 -24.26
N LYS A 288 1.49 -19.93 -23.81
CA LYS A 288 1.79 -19.44 -22.47
C LYS A 288 1.37 -17.97 -22.26
N VAL A 289 1.64 -17.11 -23.25
CA VAL A 289 1.25 -15.69 -23.21
C VAL A 289 -0.27 -15.55 -23.18
N GLU A 290 -1.02 -16.31 -24.01
CA GLU A 290 -2.47 -16.25 -24.02
C GLU A 290 -3.08 -16.74 -22.69
N GLU A 291 -2.52 -17.81 -22.10
CA GLU A 291 -2.91 -18.29 -20.78
C GLU A 291 -2.67 -17.22 -19.70
N THR A 292 -1.47 -16.62 -19.69
CA THR A 292 -1.10 -15.57 -18.73
C THR A 292 -1.98 -14.32 -18.89
N LEU A 293 -2.23 -13.88 -20.13
CA LEU A 293 -3.10 -12.74 -20.40
C LEU A 293 -4.56 -12.98 -19.98
N LYS A 294 -5.04 -14.22 -20.05
CA LYS A 294 -6.37 -14.59 -19.52
C LYS A 294 -6.40 -14.46 -18.00
N ILE A 295 -5.38 -14.97 -17.32
CA ILE A 295 -5.24 -14.86 -15.86
C ILE A 295 -5.22 -13.37 -15.43
N CYS A 296 -4.51 -12.52 -16.20
CA CYS A 296 -4.39 -11.08 -15.90
C CYS A 296 -5.58 -10.22 -16.37
N GLY A 297 -6.62 -10.83 -16.98
CA GLY A 297 -7.77 -10.10 -17.53
C GLY A 297 -7.43 -9.22 -18.76
N LEU A 298 -6.31 -9.50 -19.42
CA LEU A 298 -5.79 -8.70 -20.55
C LEU A 298 -5.98 -9.38 -21.92
N TYR A 299 -6.51 -10.59 -21.96
CA TYR A 299 -6.68 -11.35 -23.21
C TYR A 299 -7.47 -10.61 -24.31
N PRO A 300 -8.54 -9.86 -24.01
CA PRO A 300 -9.24 -9.07 -25.02
C PRO A 300 -8.36 -8.02 -25.69
N PHE A 301 -7.35 -7.50 -24.98
CA PHE A 301 -6.45 -6.44 -25.40
C PHE A 301 -5.12 -6.95 -25.98
N ARG A 302 -4.93 -8.25 -26.12
CA ARG A 302 -3.65 -8.89 -26.50
C ARG A 302 -2.98 -8.34 -27.75
N ASN A 303 -3.78 -7.85 -28.70
CA ASN A 303 -3.30 -7.27 -29.96
C ASN A 303 -3.27 -5.74 -29.95
N TRP A 304 -3.47 -5.11 -28.78
CA TRP A 304 -3.49 -3.66 -28.63
C TRP A 304 -2.10 -3.11 -28.34
N PRO A 305 -1.85 -1.85 -28.73
CA PRO A 305 -0.65 -1.16 -28.27
C PRO A 305 -0.76 -0.83 -26.77
N VAL A 306 0.35 -0.93 -26.06
CA VAL A 306 0.42 -0.63 -24.61
C VAL A 306 0.03 0.84 -24.33
N SER A 307 0.26 1.75 -25.28
CA SER A 307 -0.10 3.17 -25.16
C SER A 307 -1.60 3.41 -25.02
N ALA A 308 -2.44 2.48 -25.48
CA ALA A 308 -3.90 2.58 -25.39
C ALA A 308 -4.46 2.14 -24.01
N LEU A 309 -3.61 1.63 -23.13
CA LEU A 309 -4.02 1.11 -21.83
C LEU A 309 -4.02 2.19 -20.75
N SER A 310 -4.95 2.05 -19.78
CA SER A 310 -4.92 2.81 -18.53
C SER A 310 -3.68 2.46 -17.70
N PHE A 311 -3.36 3.25 -16.69
CA PHE A 311 -2.21 2.98 -15.81
C PHE A 311 -2.36 1.63 -15.09
N GLY A 312 -3.55 1.30 -14.56
CA GLY A 312 -3.83 0.01 -13.93
C GLY A 312 -3.68 -1.17 -14.88
N GLN A 313 -4.16 -1.04 -16.13
CA GLN A 313 -3.95 -2.07 -17.16
C GLN A 313 -2.47 -2.24 -17.52
N LYS A 314 -1.69 -1.15 -17.60
CA LYS A 314 -0.24 -1.22 -17.79
C LYS A 314 0.45 -1.95 -16.63
N LYS A 315 0.01 -1.72 -15.39
CA LYS A 315 0.50 -2.44 -14.22
C LYS A 315 0.22 -3.95 -14.34
N ARG A 316 -0.97 -4.34 -14.80
CA ARG A 316 -1.28 -5.76 -15.08
C ARG A 316 -0.41 -6.33 -16.21
N VAL A 317 -0.03 -5.54 -17.22
CA VAL A 317 0.93 -5.99 -18.26
C VAL A 317 2.29 -6.28 -17.65
N THR A 318 2.80 -5.40 -16.76
CA THR A 318 4.08 -5.67 -16.09
C THR A 318 4.04 -6.90 -15.20
N ILE A 319 2.91 -7.14 -14.51
CA ILE A 319 2.72 -8.39 -13.75
C ILE A 319 2.67 -9.59 -14.70
N ALA A 320 1.96 -9.50 -15.83
CA ALA A 320 1.88 -10.57 -16.81
C ALA A 320 3.25 -10.92 -17.43
N SER A 321 4.10 -9.90 -17.71
CA SER A 321 5.45 -10.12 -18.27
C SER A 321 6.41 -10.83 -17.30
N VAL A 322 6.12 -10.76 -16.01
CA VAL A 322 6.82 -11.51 -14.96
C VAL A 322 6.18 -12.89 -14.77
N LEU A 323 4.84 -12.94 -14.63
CA LEU A 323 4.07 -14.15 -14.34
C LEU A 323 4.20 -15.22 -15.44
N VAL A 324 4.43 -14.83 -16.69
CA VAL A 324 4.57 -15.73 -17.83
C VAL A 324 5.73 -16.74 -17.67
N GLN A 325 6.63 -16.48 -16.73
CA GLN A 325 7.77 -17.37 -16.41
C GLN A 325 7.45 -18.37 -15.29
N ASP A 326 6.23 -18.38 -14.74
CA ASP A 326 5.80 -19.17 -13.57
C ASP A 326 6.72 -18.98 -12.34
N PRO A 327 6.95 -17.74 -11.88
CA PRO A 327 7.78 -17.53 -10.72
C PRO A 327 7.14 -18.10 -9.45
N GLU A 328 7.97 -18.61 -8.53
CA GLU A 328 7.52 -19.10 -7.22
C GLU A 328 7.36 -17.96 -6.20
N LEU A 329 8.10 -16.86 -6.42
CA LEU A 329 8.08 -15.64 -5.63
C LEU A 329 7.89 -14.43 -6.54
N ILE A 330 6.91 -13.57 -6.24
CA ILE A 330 6.76 -12.27 -6.89
C ILE A 330 6.93 -11.17 -5.84
N ILE A 331 7.85 -10.24 -6.13
CA ILE A 331 8.05 -9.04 -5.32
C ILE A 331 7.47 -7.85 -6.09
N LEU A 332 6.54 -7.12 -5.47
CA LEU A 332 5.91 -5.95 -6.06
C LEU A 332 6.29 -4.70 -5.26
N ASP A 333 6.80 -3.70 -5.95
CA ASP A 333 7.10 -2.40 -5.36
C ASP A 333 5.93 -1.46 -5.63
N GLU A 334 5.22 -1.05 -4.56
CA GLU A 334 4.04 -0.19 -4.57
C GLU A 334 3.00 -0.61 -5.64
N PRO A 335 2.37 -1.79 -5.53
CA PRO A 335 1.50 -2.32 -6.58
C PRO A 335 0.27 -1.46 -6.85
N THR A 336 -0.21 -0.72 -5.87
CA THR A 336 -1.45 0.06 -5.91
C THR A 336 -1.25 1.58 -5.93
N ALA A 337 0.00 2.04 -5.99
CA ALA A 337 0.30 3.48 -6.00
C ALA A 337 -0.41 4.22 -7.15
N GLY A 338 -1.08 5.34 -6.84
CA GLY A 338 -1.81 6.16 -7.81
C GLY A 338 -3.04 5.47 -8.41
N GLN A 339 -3.68 4.55 -7.68
CA GLN A 339 -4.91 3.89 -8.08
C GLN A 339 -6.07 4.36 -7.19
N ASP A 340 -7.26 4.56 -7.81
CA ASP A 340 -8.51 4.66 -7.06
C ASP A 340 -8.87 3.31 -6.41
N PHE A 341 -9.81 3.33 -5.49
CA PHE A 341 -10.17 2.15 -4.69
C PHE A 341 -10.66 0.97 -5.54
N ARG A 342 -11.38 1.23 -6.62
CA ARG A 342 -11.86 0.17 -7.52
C ARG A 342 -10.70 -0.55 -8.22
N HIS A 343 -9.78 0.20 -8.83
CA HIS A 343 -8.60 -0.37 -9.49
C HIS A 343 -7.63 -1.01 -8.49
N TYR A 344 -7.50 -0.41 -7.30
CA TYR A 344 -6.78 -0.99 -6.17
C TYR A 344 -7.32 -2.40 -5.84
N THR A 345 -8.62 -2.52 -5.60
CA THR A 345 -9.27 -3.79 -5.26
C THR A 345 -9.07 -4.83 -6.38
N GLU A 346 -9.27 -4.43 -7.63
CA GLU A 346 -9.06 -5.32 -8.77
C GLU A 346 -7.64 -5.89 -8.85
N ILE A 347 -6.59 -5.08 -8.55
CA ILE A 347 -5.20 -5.55 -8.54
C ILE A 347 -4.98 -6.49 -7.36
N MET A 348 -5.49 -6.15 -6.19
CA MET A 348 -5.25 -6.93 -4.99
C MET A 348 -5.99 -8.28 -5.01
N GLU A 349 -7.24 -8.31 -5.48
CA GLU A 349 -7.98 -9.56 -5.68
C GLU A 349 -7.29 -10.46 -6.72
N PHE A 350 -6.76 -9.85 -7.78
CA PHE A 350 -5.95 -10.60 -8.74
C PHE A 350 -4.70 -11.22 -8.09
N LEU A 351 -3.95 -10.46 -7.26
CA LEU A 351 -2.78 -10.98 -6.55
C LEU A 351 -3.15 -12.06 -5.54
N ARG A 352 -4.29 -11.91 -4.84
CA ARG A 352 -4.83 -12.94 -3.95
C ARG A 352 -5.10 -14.23 -4.72
N GLY A 353 -5.78 -14.14 -5.88
CA GLY A 353 -6.03 -15.30 -6.73
C GLY A 353 -4.75 -15.97 -7.27
N LEU A 354 -3.64 -15.25 -7.41
CA LEU A 354 -2.33 -15.87 -7.71
C LEU A 354 -1.75 -16.58 -6.49
N ASN A 355 -1.88 -15.97 -5.32
CA ASN A 355 -1.38 -16.56 -4.06
C ASN A 355 -2.13 -17.86 -3.72
N GLU A 356 -3.46 -17.90 -3.88
CA GLU A 356 -4.28 -19.10 -3.71
C GLU A 356 -3.85 -20.25 -4.65
N LYS A 357 -3.21 -19.94 -5.78
CA LYS A 357 -2.61 -20.93 -6.69
C LYS A 357 -1.18 -21.32 -6.30
N GLY A 358 -0.69 -20.85 -5.15
CA GLY A 358 0.59 -21.22 -4.57
C GLY A 358 1.74 -20.26 -4.87
N VAL A 359 1.52 -19.14 -5.55
CA VAL A 359 2.55 -18.11 -5.76
C VAL A 359 2.79 -17.35 -4.46
N THR A 360 4.03 -17.25 -4.03
CA THR A 360 4.41 -16.42 -2.87
C THR A 360 4.47 -14.95 -3.30
N VAL A 361 3.86 -14.07 -2.51
CA VAL A 361 3.74 -12.64 -2.85
C VAL A 361 4.36 -11.78 -1.76
N VAL A 362 5.32 -10.95 -2.14
CA VAL A 362 5.93 -9.94 -1.27
C VAL A 362 5.57 -8.56 -1.82
N MET A 363 5.01 -7.70 -0.98
CA MET A 363 4.62 -6.35 -1.38
C MET A 363 5.35 -5.31 -0.55
N ILE A 364 6.06 -4.40 -1.20
CA ILE A 364 6.52 -3.17 -0.56
C ILE A 364 5.39 -2.18 -0.67
N THR A 365 4.95 -1.61 0.45
CA THR A 365 3.83 -0.66 0.43
C THR A 365 3.91 0.37 1.55
N HIS A 366 3.32 1.54 1.29
CA HIS A 366 3.02 2.58 2.26
C HIS A 366 1.52 2.62 2.60
N ASP A 367 0.72 1.77 1.98
CA ASP A 367 -0.71 1.67 2.23
C ASP A 367 -0.98 0.71 3.39
N MET A 368 -1.36 1.27 4.55
CA MET A 368 -1.64 0.49 5.76
C MET A 368 -2.94 -0.31 5.64
N HIS A 369 -3.89 0.15 4.82
CA HIS A 369 -5.11 -0.59 4.53
C HIS A 369 -4.80 -1.85 3.73
N LEU A 370 -3.95 -1.73 2.67
CA LEU A 370 -3.47 -2.87 1.90
C LEU A 370 -2.78 -3.90 2.82
N MET A 371 -1.91 -3.42 3.69
CA MET A 371 -1.21 -4.28 4.63
C MET A 371 -2.19 -5.06 5.51
N LEU A 372 -3.19 -4.41 6.10
CA LEU A 372 -4.20 -5.06 6.94
C LEU A 372 -5.06 -6.05 6.18
N GLU A 373 -5.59 -5.65 5.03
CA GLU A 373 -6.61 -6.44 4.32
C GLU A 373 -6.03 -7.67 3.63
N TYR A 374 -4.81 -7.59 3.09
CA TYR A 374 -4.28 -8.61 2.20
C TYR A 374 -3.06 -9.36 2.73
N THR A 375 -2.33 -8.80 3.70
CA THR A 375 -1.12 -9.47 4.21
C THR A 375 -1.24 -9.85 5.67
N PRO A 376 -1.26 -11.16 5.99
CA PRO A 376 -1.34 -11.61 7.38
C PRO A 376 -0.08 -11.29 8.19
N ARG A 377 1.04 -10.95 7.53
CA ARG A 377 2.33 -10.69 8.15
C ARG A 377 3.02 -9.49 7.51
N ALA A 378 3.72 -8.72 8.33
CA ALA A 378 4.46 -7.54 7.92
C ALA A 378 5.91 -7.55 8.44
N LEU A 379 6.84 -7.24 7.54
CA LEU A 379 8.25 -6.99 7.83
C LEU A 379 8.47 -5.49 7.94
N VAL A 380 8.79 -5.01 9.14
CA VAL A 380 8.88 -3.58 9.42
C VAL A 380 10.34 -3.14 9.40
N PHE A 381 10.66 -2.22 8.49
CA PHE A 381 11.99 -1.68 8.33
C PHE A 381 12.10 -0.25 8.89
N ALA A 382 13.15 -0.01 9.67
CA ALA A 382 13.57 1.33 10.09
C ALA A 382 15.10 1.40 10.15
N ASP A 383 15.66 2.51 9.69
CA ASP A 383 17.09 2.83 9.75
C ASP A 383 18.00 1.67 9.25
N GLY A 384 17.58 1.03 8.15
CA GLY A 384 18.32 -0.07 7.55
C GLY A 384 18.23 -1.41 8.27
N ARG A 385 17.34 -1.55 9.24
CA ARG A 385 17.14 -2.77 10.04
C ARG A 385 15.72 -3.30 9.92
N LEU A 386 15.57 -4.59 10.02
CA LEU A 386 14.29 -5.23 10.29
C LEU A 386 14.02 -5.10 11.80
N ILE A 387 13.05 -4.27 12.17
CA ILE A 387 12.76 -3.98 13.58
C ILE A 387 11.57 -4.77 14.13
N ALA A 388 10.72 -5.31 13.26
CA ALA A 388 9.65 -6.23 13.62
C ALA A 388 9.29 -7.16 12.46
N ASP A 389 8.81 -8.35 12.81
CA ASP A 389 8.33 -9.40 11.92
C ASP A 389 7.13 -10.03 12.64
N ARG A 390 5.91 -9.51 12.39
CA ARG A 390 4.68 -9.81 13.15
C ARG A 390 3.45 -9.77 12.24
N SER A 391 2.26 -10.07 12.80
CA SER A 391 1.00 -9.86 12.09
C SER A 391 0.79 -8.37 11.77
N ALA A 392 0.04 -8.10 10.69
CA ALA A 392 -0.27 -6.71 10.30
C ALA A 392 -1.06 -5.99 11.41
N ALA A 393 -1.97 -6.71 12.09
CA ALA A 393 -2.74 -6.18 13.20
C ALA A 393 -1.85 -5.80 14.40
N GLU A 394 -0.94 -6.69 14.82
CA GLU A 394 0.02 -6.39 15.89
C GLU A 394 0.89 -5.17 15.57
N VAL A 395 1.37 -5.04 14.32
CA VAL A 395 2.18 -3.90 13.89
C VAL A 395 1.41 -2.58 14.01
N LEU A 396 0.15 -2.54 13.56
CA LEU A 396 -0.65 -1.31 13.57
C LEU A 396 -1.37 -1.02 14.90
N CYS A 397 -1.18 -1.88 15.90
CA CYS A 397 -1.60 -1.67 17.28
C CYS A 397 -0.44 -1.35 18.23
N ASP A 398 0.81 -1.30 17.75
CA ASP A 398 2.02 -1.00 18.53
C ASP A 398 2.47 0.44 18.26
N SER A 399 2.08 1.39 19.12
CA SER A 399 2.37 2.82 18.94
C SER A 399 3.88 3.15 18.91
N GLU A 400 4.72 2.40 19.65
CA GLU A 400 6.18 2.61 19.62
C GLU A 400 6.76 2.20 18.26
N LEU A 401 6.33 1.04 17.75
CA LEU A 401 6.75 0.53 16.45
C LEU A 401 6.31 1.45 15.31
N ILE A 402 5.04 1.91 15.36
CA ILE A 402 4.47 2.85 14.40
C ILE A 402 5.31 4.13 14.32
N HIS A 403 5.63 4.73 15.47
CA HIS A 403 6.44 5.93 15.51
C HIS A 403 7.85 5.70 14.94
N ARG A 404 8.52 4.61 15.30
CA ARG A 404 9.88 4.29 14.82
C ARG A 404 9.93 4.03 13.32
N ALA A 405 8.90 3.39 12.78
CA ALA A 405 8.83 3.01 11.37
C ALA A 405 8.14 4.06 10.47
N ALA A 406 7.70 5.19 11.04
CA ALA A 406 6.94 6.24 10.37
C ALA A 406 5.66 5.69 9.69
N LEU A 407 4.96 4.77 10.38
CA LEU A 407 3.67 4.23 9.98
C LEU A 407 2.53 5.09 10.55
N LYS A 408 1.29 4.67 10.33
CA LYS A 408 0.07 5.29 10.88
C LYS A 408 -0.73 4.22 11.63
N GLU A 409 -1.26 4.58 12.79
CA GLU A 409 -2.23 3.76 13.51
C GLU A 409 -3.49 3.54 12.65
N THR A 410 -4.08 2.37 12.73
CA THR A 410 -5.39 2.14 12.12
C THR A 410 -6.49 2.77 12.98
N SER A 411 -7.52 3.33 12.34
CA SER A 411 -8.68 3.85 13.05
C SER A 411 -9.45 2.77 13.83
N LEU A 412 -9.28 1.50 13.46
CA LEU A 412 -9.78 0.35 14.24
C LEU A 412 -9.12 0.26 15.61
N PHE A 413 -7.81 0.52 15.70
CA PHE A 413 -7.10 0.58 16.98
C PHE A 413 -7.61 1.71 17.85
N THR A 414 -7.88 2.89 17.26
CA THR A 414 -8.51 4.01 17.96
C THR A 414 -9.88 3.61 18.50
N LEU A 415 -10.73 2.97 17.70
CA LEU A 415 -12.04 2.50 18.12
C LEU A 415 -11.94 1.46 19.25
N ALA A 416 -11.06 0.46 19.12
CA ALA A 416 -10.82 -0.57 20.15
C ALA A 416 -10.39 0.06 21.49
N ASN A 417 -9.48 1.04 21.46
CA ASN A 417 -9.04 1.77 22.65
C ASN A 417 -10.17 2.52 23.34
N ARG A 418 -11.07 3.16 22.58
CA ARG A 418 -12.23 3.89 23.11
C ARG A 418 -13.28 2.97 23.76
N LEU A 419 -13.28 1.71 23.35
CA LEU A 419 -14.20 0.67 23.88
C LEU A 419 -13.53 -0.20 24.96
N ASP A 420 -12.27 0.11 25.33
CA ASP A 420 -11.47 -0.69 26.27
C ASP A 420 -11.31 -2.15 25.86
N ILE A 421 -11.36 -2.45 24.56
CA ILE A 421 -11.14 -3.80 24.02
C ILE A 421 -9.67 -4.16 24.12
N ARG A 422 -9.39 -5.30 24.77
CA ARG A 422 -8.04 -5.85 24.94
C ARG A 422 -8.03 -7.36 24.69
N PRO A 423 -7.07 -7.87 23.91
CA PRO A 423 -6.06 -7.14 23.18
C PRO A 423 -6.66 -6.49 21.90
N ALA A 424 -6.21 -5.27 21.57
CA ALA A 424 -6.80 -4.49 20.46
C ALA A 424 -6.53 -5.12 19.08
N GLU A 425 -5.41 -5.80 18.92
CA GLU A 425 -5.05 -6.52 17.68
C GLU A 425 -6.10 -7.58 17.31
N LYS A 426 -6.71 -8.27 18.30
CA LYS A 426 -7.79 -9.22 18.02
C LYS A 426 -9.04 -8.57 17.43
N PHE A 427 -9.39 -7.36 17.89
CA PHE A 427 -10.49 -6.61 17.30
C PHE A 427 -10.22 -6.27 15.82
N VAL A 428 -8.98 -5.90 15.51
CA VAL A 428 -8.55 -5.63 14.14
C VAL A 428 -8.59 -6.91 13.29
N GLU A 429 -8.15 -8.04 13.82
CA GLU A 429 -8.19 -9.34 13.14
C GLU A 429 -9.62 -9.79 12.84
N CYS A 430 -10.53 -9.70 13.81
CA CYS A 430 -11.95 -10.00 13.61
C CYS A 430 -12.58 -9.13 12.50
N PHE A 431 -12.26 -7.83 12.49
CA PHE A 431 -12.72 -6.95 11.42
C PHE A 431 -12.23 -7.40 10.05
N ILE A 432 -10.95 -7.74 9.93
CA ILE A 432 -10.36 -8.17 8.66
C ILE A 432 -11.01 -9.46 8.14
N GLU A 433 -11.31 -10.40 9.03
CA GLU A 433 -11.95 -11.67 8.66
C GLU A 433 -13.37 -11.43 8.14
N GLU A 434 -14.19 -10.66 8.85
CA GLU A 434 -15.54 -10.32 8.40
C GLU A 434 -15.54 -9.51 7.11
N ASP A 435 -14.68 -8.51 6.99
CA ASP A 435 -14.57 -7.69 5.77
C ASP A 435 -14.23 -8.54 4.54
N ARG A 436 -13.37 -9.56 4.70
CA ARG A 436 -13.07 -10.55 3.65
C ARG A 436 -14.28 -11.40 3.28
N GLU A 437 -15.04 -11.86 4.27
CA GLU A 437 -16.25 -12.65 4.05
C GLU A 437 -17.31 -11.84 3.32
N VAL A 438 -17.60 -10.63 3.78
CA VAL A 438 -18.59 -9.73 3.17
C VAL A 438 -18.24 -9.46 1.70
N ARG A 439 -16.98 -9.14 1.41
CA ARG A 439 -16.53 -8.88 0.03
C ARG A 439 -16.59 -10.14 -0.85
N SER A 440 -16.34 -11.32 -0.30
CA SER A 440 -16.39 -12.57 -1.06
C SER A 440 -17.82 -12.96 -1.47
N HIS A 441 -18.85 -12.52 -0.72
CA HIS A 441 -20.26 -12.79 -1.01
C HIS A 441 -20.94 -11.68 -1.84
N GLY A 442 -20.30 -10.51 -1.97
CA GLY A 442 -20.81 -9.35 -2.71
C GLY A 442 -20.36 -9.26 -4.20
N CYS A 443 -19.56 -10.21 -4.70
CA CYS A 443 -19.08 -10.27 -6.08
C CYS A 443 -19.90 -11.23 -6.95
#